data_a39375a8142fed82929f32940fca9483
#
_entry.id   a39375a8142fed82929f32940fca9483
#
_cell.length_a   1.000
_cell.length_b   1.000
_cell.length_c   1.000
_cell.angle_alpha   90.00
_cell.angle_beta   90.00
_cell.angle_gamma   90.00
#
_symmetry.space_group_name_H-M   'P 1'
#
loop_
_entity.id
_entity.type
_entity.pdbx_description
1 polymer ?
#
loop_
_entity_poly.entity_id
_entity_poly.type
_entity_poly.pdbx_seq_one_letter_code
_entity_poly.pdbx_strand_id
1 'polypeptide(L)'
;MTITHAIIFGIIQGLGEFLPISSSAHLVIFPWLFNFPDPGLSFDVALHFGTLIAVVLFFWRDWIEIITLAFGIKKNTVKFNYPKNTLWLLVIATVPGALAGYLLEKQAETIFRAPLLVAGALILAGLVLYWVDRIGKKNINFDKITPKNALLIGLSQAIAIIPGISRSGATISTALALGFDRTSAARFSFLMSAPIIFGATILKFSDLINNFNFVQAVAILFSALSGLLAIAWTLKFIERVSYKIFFWYRLVFAVIIVLVFFLR
;
A
#
# COMPACT_ATOMS: atom_id res chain seq x y z
N MET A 1 15.09 -4.43 -19.47
CA MET A 1 14.07 -5.25 -18.78
C MET A 1 13.30 -6.09 -19.77
N THR A 2 12.99 -7.37 -19.45
CA THR A 2 12.22 -8.26 -20.32
C THR A 2 10.73 -8.20 -20.01
N ILE A 3 9.88 -8.70 -20.92
CA ILE A 3 8.43 -8.84 -20.69
C ILE A 3 8.16 -9.75 -19.47
N THR A 4 8.95 -10.81 -19.31
CA THR A 4 8.83 -11.71 -18.15
C THR A 4 9.06 -10.96 -16.84
N HIS A 5 10.09 -10.12 -16.75
CA HIS A 5 10.32 -9.26 -15.58
C HIS A 5 9.13 -8.32 -15.34
N ALA A 6 8.58 -7.70 -16.38
CA ALA A 6 7.43 -6.81 -16.27
C ALA A 6 6.19 -7.51 -15.70
N ILE A 7 5.91 -8.74 -16.14
CA ILE A 7 4.81 -9.57 -15.62
C ILE A 7 5.05 -9.90 -14.14
N ILE A 8 6.24 -10.37 -13.79
CA ILE A 8 6.59 -10.75 -12.41
C ILE A 8 6.46 -9.55 -11.48
N PHE A 9 7.06 -8.41 -11.84
CA PHE A 9 6.98 -7.19 -11.04
C PHE A 9 5.56 -6.63 -10.97
N GLY A 10 4.79 -6.71 -12.06
CA GLY A 10 3.39 -6.34 -12.06
C GLY A 10 2.58 -7.16 -11.06
N ILE A 11 2.73 -8.48 -11.06
CA ILE A 11 2.05 -9.36 -10.10
C ILE A 11 2.50 -9.07 -8.67
N ILE A 12 3.79 -8.93 -8.43
CA ILE A 12 4.36 -8.63 -7.10
C ILE A 12 3.80 -7.31 -6.58
N GLN A 13 3.80 -6.27 -7.40
CA GLN A 13 3.29 -4.96 -7.02
C GLN A 13 1.80 -5.03 -6.69
N GLY A 14 0.98 -5.60 -7.59
CA GLY A 14 -0.45 -5.65 -7.39
C GLY A 14 -0.86 -6.43 -6.14
N LEU A 15 -0.21 -7.57 -5.88
CA LEU A 15 -0.43 -8.33 -4.65
C LEU A 15 0.11 -7.57 -3.42
N GLY A 16 1.36 -7.13 -3.47
CA GLY A 16 2.08 -6.53 -2.34
C GLY A 16 1.58 -5.16 -1.92
N GLU A 17 0.87 -4.42 -2.78
CA GLU A 17 0.33 -3.09 -2.48
C GLU A 17 -0.81 -3.15 -1.46
N PHE A 18 -1.70 -4.14 -1.60
CA PHE A 18 -2.88 -4.29 -0.74
C PHE A 18 -2.67 -5.30 0.36
N LEU A 19 -1.91 -6.37 0.11
CA LEU A 19 -1.44 -7.26 1.16
C LEU A 19 -0.41 -6.53 2.04
N PRO A 20 -0.49 -6.65 3.37
CA PRO A 20 0.49 -5.99 4.24
C PRO A 20 1.83 -6.75 4.29
N ILE A 21 2.49 -6.90 3.12
CA ILE A 21 3.78 -7.61 2.92
C ILE A 21 4.90 -6.73 2.39
N SER A 22 4.62 -5.46 2.05
CA SER A 22 5.55 -4.47 1.49
C SER A 22 5.96 -4.74 0.05
N SER A 23 5.14 -4.27 -0.91
CA SER A 23 5.51 -4.28 -2.35
C SER A 23 6.87 -3.64 -2.60
N SER A 24 7.13 -2.48 -2.00
CA SER A 24 8.40 -1.76 -2.13
C SER A 24 9.62 -2.58 -1.68
N ALA A 25 9.50 -3.38 -0.62
CA ALA A 25 10.59 -4.28 -0.24
C ALA A 25 10.91 -5.30 -1.35
N HIS A 26 9.88 -5.86 -1.99
CA HIS A 26 10.08 -6.83 -3.07
C HIS A 26 10.69 -6.19 -4.31
N LEU A 27 10.20 -4.98 -4.69
CA LEU A 27 10.73 -4.26 -5.84
C LEU A 27 12.21 -3.89 -5.68
N VAL A 28 12.63 -3.58 -4.44
CA VAL A 28 14.03 -3.27 -4.11
C VAL A 28 14.89 -4.54 -4.00
N ILE A 29 14.39 -5.55 -3.33
CA ILE A 29 15.19 -6.73 -2.97
C ILE A 29 15.32 -7.74 -4.10
N PHE A 30 14.31 -7.89 -4.97
CA PHE A 30 14.39 -8.88 -6.05
C PHE A 30 15.50 -8.58 -7.06
N PRO A 31 15.71 -7.32 -7.56
CA PRO A 31 16.87 -7.01 -8.38
C PRO A 31 18.19 -7.36 -7.69
N TRP A 32 18.32 -6.97 -6.43
CA TRP A 32 19.49 -7.29 -5.63
C TRP A 32 19.67 -8.81 -5.40
N LEU A 33 18.60 -9.55 -5.10
CA LEU A 33 18.62 -10.97 -4.79
C LEU A 33 19.02 -11.81 -6.02
N PHE A 34 18.47 -11.49 -7.19
CA PHE A 34 18.67 -12.22 -8.43
C PHE A 34 19.72 -11.60 -9.36
N ASN A 35 20.43 -10.59 -8.90
CA ASN A 35 21.56 -9.95 -9.58
C ASN A 35 21.22 -9.40 -10.97
N PHE A 36 20.12 -8.67 -11.09
CA PHE A 36 19.75 -7.95 -12.31
C PHE A 36 19.58 -6.43 -12.04
N PRO A 37 19.69 -5.57 -13.06
CA PRO A 37 19.59 -4.13 -12.88
C PRO A 37 18.25 -3.71 -12.26
N ASP A 38 18.32 -2.85 -11.24
CA ASP A 38 17.14 -2.20 -10.67
C ASP A 38 16.45 -1.36 -11.73
N PRO A 39 15.15 -1.55 -12.02
CA PRO A 39 14.44 -0.77 -13.04
C PRO A 39 14.22 0.69 -12.66
N GLY A 40 14.45 1.04 -11.39
CA GLY A 40 14.39 2.40 -10.87
C GLY A 40 12.98 2.93 -10.56
N LEU A 41 12.95 4.12 -9.93
CA LEU A 41 11.72 4.71 -9.40
C LEU A 41 10.65 4.97 -10.46
N SER A 42 11.03 5.36 -11.68
CA SER A 42 10.05 5.59 -12.77
C SER A 42 9.25 4.33 -13.11
N PHE A 43 9.89 3.17 -13.09
CA PHE A 43 9.20 1.89 -13.28
C PHE A 43 8.33 1.52 -12.07
N ASP A 44 8.83 1.77 -10.85
CA ASP A 44 8.04 1.56 -9.63
C ASP A 44 6.76 2.40 -9.64
N VAL A 45 6.83 3.66 -10.10
CA VAL A 45 5.65 4.54 -10.26
C VAL A 45 4.68 4.00 -11.32
N ALA A 46 5.18 3.46 -12.44
CA ALA A 46 4.34 2.81 -13.44
C ALA A 46 3.58 1.62 -12.86
N LEU A 47 4.24 0.79 -12.06
CA LEU A 47 3.61 -0.32 -11.34
C LEU A 47 2.51 0.17 -10.35
N HIS A 48 2.80 1.24 -9.60
CA HIS A 48 1.82 1.84 -8.69
C HIS A 48 0.63 2.43 -9.46
N PHE A 49 0.84 3.00 -10.65
CA PHE A 49 -0.27 3.43 -11.52
C PHE A 49 -1.20 2.27 -11.87
N GLY A 50 -0.68 1.06 -12.10
CA GLY A 50 -1.49 -0.15 -12.26
C GLY A 50 -2.36 -0.44 -11.02
N THR A 51 -1.80 -0.34 -9.80
CA THR A 51 -2.59 -0.51 -8.57
C THR A 51 -3.56 0.64 -8.31
N LEU A 52 -3.28 1.85 -8.79
CA LEU A 52 -4.26 2.95 -8.79
C LEU A 52 -5.48 2.59 -9.63
N ILE A 53 -5.26 2.08 -10.85
CA ILE A 53 -6.36 1.59 -11.70
C ILE A 53 -7.17 0.50 -10.95
N ALA A 54 -6.49 -0.44 -10.29
CA ALA A 54 -7.14 -1.50 -9.53
C ALA A 54 -8.05 -0.94 -8.42
N VAL A 55 -7.55 -0.03 -7.58
CA VAL A 55 -8.33 0.49 -6.45
C VAL A 55 -9.49 1.38 -6.92
N VAL A 56 -9.29 2.16 -7.96
CA VAL A 56 -10.37 2.99 -8.53
C VAL A 56 -11.46 2.12 -9.14
N LEU A 57 -11.09 1.09 -9.91
CA LEU A 57 -12.05 0.16 -10.52
C LEU A 57 -12.75 -0.70 -9.47
N PHE A 58 -12.05 -1.21 -8.45
CA PHE A 58 -12.67 -2.03 -7.42
C PHE A 58 -13.69 -1.24 -6.60
N PHE A 59 -13.32 -0.03 -6.19
CA PHE A 59 -14.13 0.84 -5.34
C PHE A 59 -14.92 1.91 -6.12
N TRP A 60 -15.19 1.71 -7.43
CA TRP A 60 -15.81 2.75 -8.25
C TRP A 60 -17.17 3.24 -7.73
N ARG A 61 -17.99 2.33 -7.20
CA ARG A 61 -19.29 2.68 -6.57
C ARG A 61 -19.09 3.39 -5.24
N ASP A 62 -18.10 2.96 -4.48
CA ASP A 62 -17.74 3.59 -3.20
C ASP A 62 -17.24 5.02 -3.44
N TRP A 63 -16.44 5.25 -4.48
CA TRP A 63 -15.99 6.59 -4.86
C TRP A 63 -17.17 7.50 -5.24
N ILE A 64 -18.14 7.01 -6.01
CA ILE A 64 -19.35 7.77 -6.34
C ILE A 64 -20.10 8.13 -5.05
N GLU A 65 -20.29 7.19 -4.13
CA GLU A 65 -20.97 7.45 -2.86
C GLU A 65 -20.20 8.46 -1.99
N ILE A 66 -18.89 8.28 -1.83
CA ILE A 66 -18.02 9.16 -1.04
C ILE A 66 -18.05 10.59 -1.59
N ILE A 67 -17.88 10.74 -2.90
CA ILE A 67 -17.88 12.06 -3.55
C ILE A 67 -19.26 12.72 -3.41
N THR A 68 -20.34 12.02 -3.72
CA THR A 68 -21.69 12.60 -3.66
C THR A 68 -22.10 12.96 -2.23
N LEU A 69 -21.72 12.15 -1.24
CA LEU A 69 -21.94 12.46 0.18
C LEU A 69 -21.21 13.73 0.62
N ALA A 70 -19.98 13.97 0.11
CA ALA A 70 -19.23 15.19 0.41
C ALA A 70 -19.93 16.47 -0.05
N PHE A 71 -20.78 16.38 -1.08
CA PHE A 71 -21.62 17.47 -1.59
C PHE A 71 -23.07 17.43 -1.07
N GLY A 72 -23.36 16.62 -0.04
CA GLY A 72 -24.68 16.55 0.59
C GLY A 72 -25.70 15.68 -0.16
N ILE A 73 -25.31 14.96 -1.21
CA ILE A 73 -26.17 14.09 -2.01
C ILE A 73 -26.01 12.64 -1.54
N LYS A 74 -27.08 12.04 -1.04
CA LYS A 74 -27.08 10.63 -0.65
C LYS A 74 -27.64 9.76 -1.77
N LYS A 75 -26.84 8.83 -2.30
CA LYS A 75 -27.25 7.94 -3.40
C LYS A 75 -27.53 6.50 -2.99
N ASN A 76 -27.01 6.04 -1.84
CA ASN A 76 -27.11 4.64 -1.37
C ASN A 76 -26.65 3.61 -2.44
N THR A 77 -25.56 3.94 -3.14
CA THR A 77 -25.03 3.10 -4.23
C THR A 77 -24.32 1.85 -3.72
N VAL A 78 -23.89 1.87 -2.46
CA VAL A 78 -23.17 0.78 -1.80
C VAL A 78 -23.82 0.38 -0.48
N LYS A 79 -23.59 -0.88 -0.06
CA LYS A 79 -24.06 -1.37 1.24
C LYS A 79 -23.23 -0.87 2.44
N PHE A 80 -22.06 -0.28 2.15
CA PHE A 80 -21.16 0.19 3.19
C PHE A 80 -21.53 1.61 3.62
N ASN A 81 -21.60 1.85 4.93
CA ASN A 81 -22.05 3.14 5.46
C ASN A 81 -20.87 4.11 5.61
N TYR A 82 -20.75 5.04 4.70
CA TYR A 82 -19.73 6.10 4.72
C TYR A 82 -20.22 7.35 5.45
N PRO A 83 -19.42 7.92 6.39
CA PRO A 83 -19.66 9.27 6.89
C PRO A 83 -19.65 10.33 5.76
N LYS A 84 -20.43 11.39 5.89
CA LYS A 84 -20.46 12.47 4.90
C LYS A 84 -19.11 13.15 4.65
N ASN A 85 -18.24 13.15 5.64
CA ASN A 85 -16.91 13.72 5.60
C ASN A 85 -15.80 12.75 5.15
N THR A 86 -16.15 11.54 4.68
CA THR A 86 -15.16 10.50 4.31
C THR A 86 -14.12 11.03 3.31
N LEU A 87 -14.55 11.79 2.29
CA LEU A 87 -13.61 12.39 1.32
C LEU A 87 -12.53 13.22 2.01
N TRP A 88 -12.95 14.09 2.93
CA TRP A 88 -12.03 14.97 3.67
C TRP A 88 -11.15 14.20 4.65
N LEU A 89 -11.64 13.11 5.23
CA LEU A 89 -10.85 12.21 6.08
C LEU A 89 -9.75 11.52 5.27
N LEU A 90 -10.04 11.10 4.03
CA LEU A 90 -9.04 10.56 3.12
C LEU A 90 -7.99 11.61 2.72
N VAL A 91 -8.40 12.85 2.48
CA VAL A 91 -7.48 13.98 2.22
C VAL A 91 -6.55 14.21 3.43
N ILE A 92 -7.13 14.35 4.64
CA ILE A 92 -6.35 14.53 5.89
C ILE A 92 -5.33 13.41 6.07
N ALA A 93 -5.73 12.16 5.85
CA ALA A 93 -4.87 11.01 5.98
C ALA A 93 -3.78 10.94 4.89
N THR A 94 -4.01 11.53 3.73
CA THR A 94 -3.04 11.52 2.62
C THR A 94 -1.90 12.53 2.83
N VAL A 95 -2.19 13.70 3.39
CA VAL A 95 -1.24 14.82 3.51
C VAL A 95 0.09 14.42 4.17
N PRO A 96 0.14 13.75 5.34
CA PRO A 96 1.41 13.41 5.98
C PRO A 96 2.29 12.50 5.11
N GLY A 97 1.69 11.51 4.45
CA GLY A 97 2.40 10.61 3.53
C GLY A 97 2.92 11.31 2.28
N ALA A 98 2.12 12.23 1.70
CA ALA A 98 2.53 13.03 0.55
C ALA A 98 3.70 13.96 0.88
N LEU A 99 3.64 14.63 2.03
CA LEU A 99 4.75 15.48 2.51
C LEU A 99 6.01 14.67 2.76
N ALA A 100 5.91 13.52 3.43
CA ALA A 100 7.06 12.65 3.65
C ALA A 100 7.65 12.14 2.33
N GLY A 101 6.80 11.72 1.38
CA GLY A 101 7.21 11.27 0.04
C GLY A 101 7.99 12.35 -0.71
N TYR A 102 7.52 13.58 -0.67
CA TYR A 102 8.19 14.71 -1.31
C TYR A 102 9.51 15.08 -0.62
N LEU A 103 9.52 15.19 0.72
CA LEU A 103 10.70 15.64 1.46
C LEU A 103 11.81 14.58 1.55
N LEU A 104 11.46 13.29 1.52
CA LEU A 104 12.39 12.17 1.68
C LEU A 104 12.62 11.38 0.38
N GLU A 105 12.26 11.94 -0.78
CA GLU A 105 12.39 11.28 -2.08
C GLU A 105 13.82 10.77 -2.31
N LYS A 106 14.82 11.62 -2.10
CA LYS A 106 16.23 11.26 -2.28
C LYS A 106 16.67 10.11 -1.35
N GLN A 107 16.22 10.11 -0.10
CA GLN A 107 16.51 9.05 0.86
C GLN A 107 15.80 7.73 0.47
N ALA A 108 14.58 7.83 -0.07
CA ALA A 108 13.82 6.68 -0.55
C ALA A 108 14.49 6.02 -1.76
N GLU A 109 15.18 6.80 -2.61
CA GLU A 109 15.94 6.30 -3.77
C GLU A 109 17.31 5.73 -3.40
N THR A 110 17.84 6.05 -2.22
CA THR A 110 19.23 5.71 -1.84
C THR A 110 19.30 4.90 -0.53
N ILE A 111 19.42 5.60 0.59
CA ILE A 111 19.72 5.01 1.91
C ILE A 111 18.66 3.98 2.32
N PHE A 112 17.38 4.24 2.05
CA PHE A 112 16.29 3.36 2.48
C PHE A 112 16.23 2.06 1.68
N ARG A 113 16.95 1.94 0.56
CA ARG A 113 17.02 0.71 -0.24
C ARG A 113 18.07 -0.30 0.27
N ALA A 114 18.80 0.01 1.35
CA ALA A 114 19.80 -0.88 1.94
C ALA A 114 19.15 -2.20 2.42
N PRO A 115 19.63 -3.39 1.98
CA PRO A 115 18.96 -4.67 2.25
C PRO A 115 18.74 -4.96 3.73
N LEU A 116 19.71 -4.68 4.60
CA LEU A 116 19.57 -4.90 6.04
C LEU A 116 18.54 -3.97 6.68
N LEU A 117 18.43 -2.72 6.21
CA LEU A 117 17.40 -1.79 6.66
C LEU A 117 16.01 -2.29 6.25
N VAL A 118 15.86 -2.74 5.01
CA VAL A 118 14.61 -3.33 4.52
C VAL A 118 14.22 -4.57 5.34
N ALA A 119 15.18 -5.46 5.64
CA ALA A 119 14.94 -6.65 6.47
C ALA A 119 14.50 -6.27 7.89
N GLY A 120 15.16 -5.31 8.53
CA GLY A 120 14.78 -4.77 9.84
C GLY A 120 13.38 -4.17 9.83
N ALA A 121 13.05 -3.37 8.81
CA ALA A 121 11.75 -2.75 8.64
C ALA A 121 10.62 -3.80 8.44
N LEU A 122 10.87 -4.86 7.65
CA LEU A 122 9.94 -5.98 7.47
C LEU A 122 9.60 -6.65 8.81
N ILE A 123 10.61 -6.95 9.63
CA ILE A 123 10.43 -7.61 10.94
C ILE A 123 9.67 -6.70 11.89
N LEU A 124 10.14 -5.45 12.07
CA LEU A 124 9.56 -4.53 13.06
C LEU A 124 8.10 -4.20 12.72
N ALA A 125 7.83 -3.82 11.47
CA ALA A 125 6.46 -3.50 11.07
C ALA A 125 5.55 -4.75 11.03
N GLY A 126 6.12 -5.92 10.74
CA GLY A 126 5.40 -7.20 10.84
C GLY A 126 5.01 -7.54 12.28
N LEU A 127 5.92 -7.33 13.24
CA LEU A 127 5.67 -7.50 14.67
C LEU A 127 4.57 -6.53 15.15
N VAL A 128 4.65 -5.26 14.78
CA VAL A 128 3.62 -4.26 15.14
C VAL A 128 2.25 -4.73 14.65
N LEU A 129 2.14 -5.13 13.37
CA LEU A 129 0.87 -5.62 12.81
C LEU A 129 0.35 -6.85 13.56
N TYR A 130 1.21 -7.82 13.85
CA TYR A 130 0.86 -9.03 14.60
C TYR A 130 0.32 -8.68 16.00
N TRP A 131 1.00 -7.79 16.70
CA TRP A 131 0.63 -7.41 18.07
C TRP A 131 -0.69 -6.65 18.12
N VAL A 132 -0.84 -5.61 17.30
CA VAL A 132 -2.07 -4.81 17.30
C VAL A 132 -3.28 -5.62 16.82
N ASP A 133 -3.08 -6.56 15.87
CA ASP A 133 -4.17 -7.45 15.47
C ASP A 133 -4.58 -8.41 16.61
N ARG A 134 -3.66 -8.78 17.49
CA ARG A 134 -3.95 -9.66 18.63
C ARG A 134 -4.65 -8.94 19.77
N ILE A 135 -4.21 -7.74 20.14
CA ILE A 135 -4.69 -7.00 21.32
C ILE A 135 -5.77 -5.96 21.03
N GLY A 136 -5.93 -5.55 19.78
CA GLY A 136 -6.91 -4.53 19.38
C GLY A 136 -8.34 -4.92 19.71
N LYS A 137 -9.13 -3.97 20.21
CA LYS A 137 -10.53 -4.17 20.62
C LYS A 137 -11.46 -4.51 19.48
N LYS A 138 -11.19 -4.01 18.25
CA LYS A 138 -11.92 -4.28 16.98
C LYS A 138 -13.44 -4.05 17.05
N ASN A 139 -13.86 -3.06 17.80
CA ASN A 139 -15.26 -2.74 18.05
C ASN A 139 -15.71 -1.42 17.42
N ILE A 140 -14.82 -0.76 16.66
CA ILE A 140 -15.11 0.51 15.99
C ILE A 140 -15.26 0.24 14.49
N ASN A 141 -16.42 0.60 13.95
CA ASN A 141 -16.68 0.49 12.52
C ASN A 141 -16.24 1.76 11.78
N PHE A 142 -16.18 1.70 10.47
CA PHE A 142 -15.76 2.79 9.59
C PHE A 142 -16.57 4.09 9.79
N ASP A 143 -17.86 3.97 10.06
CA ASP A 143 -18.76 5.14 10.26
C ASP A 143 -18.40 5.99 11.50
N LYS A 144 -17.55 5.48 12.38
CA LYS A 144 -17.05 6.17 13.59
C LYS A 144 -15.68 6.81 13.41
N ILE A 145 -15.13 6.82 12.20
CA ILE A 145 -13.82 7.44 11.94
C ILE A 145 -13.88 8.96 12.16
N THR A 146 -12.89 9.48 12.87
CA THR A 146 -12.77 10.90 13.19
C THR A 146 -11.59 11.53 12.45
N PRO A 147 -11.52 12.89 12.33
CA PRO A 147 -10.34 13.56 11.77
C PRO A 147 -9.04 13.23 12.49
N LYS A 148 -9.09 13.05 13.83
CA LYS A 148 -7.94 12.62 14.62
C LYS A 148 -7.47 11.21 14.22
N ASN A 149 -8.41 10.27 14.05
CA ASN A 149 -8.07 8.93 13.58
C ASN A 149 -7.43 8.97 12.19
N ALA A 150 -8.02 9.72 11.25
CA ALA A 150 -7.52 9.88 9.89
C ALA A 150 -6.09 10.46 9.88
N LEU A 151 -5.84 11.50 10.70
CA LEU A 151 -4.50 12.09 10.83
C LEU A 151 -3.48 11.09 11.39
N LEU A 152 -3.81 10.33 12.44
CA LEU A 152 -2.91 9.33 13.03
C LEU A 152 -2.58 8.21 12.03
N ILE A 153 -3.58 7.74 11.28
CA ILE A 153 -3.37 6.77 10.21
C ILE A 153 -2.49 7.37 9.10
N GLY A 154 -2.70 8.64 8.75
CA GLY A 154 -1.87 9.36 7.78
C GLY A 154 -0.43 9.54 8.24
N LEU A 155 -0.20 9.83 9.51
CA LEU A 155 1.16 9.92 10.09
C LEU A 155 1.88 8.57 10.01
N SER A 156 1.18 7.46 10.24
CA SER A 156 1.78 6.13 10.07
C SER A 156 2.11 5.82 8.60
N GLN A 157 1.35 6.37 7.65
CA GLN A 157 1.67 6.30 6.22
C GLN A 157 2.99 7.01 5.89
N ALA A 158 3.29 8.12 6.55
CA ALA A 158 4.55 8.85 6.34
C ALA A 158 5.79 7.99 6.66
N ILE A 159 5.71 7.12 7.66
CA ILE A 159 6.82 6.21 8.01
C ILE A 159 6.99 5.12 6.93
N ALA A 160 5.93 4.79 6.21
CA ALA A 160 5.94 3.73 5.19
C ALA A 160 6.71 4.09 3.91
N ILE A 161 7.33 5.28 3.83
CA ILE A 161 8.32 5.61 2.80
C ILE A 161 9.54 4.70 2.86
N ILE A 162 9.84 4.13 4.03
CA ILE A 162 10.93 3.16 4.20
C ILE A 162 10.46 1.82 3.65
N PRO A 163 11.13 1.26 2.60
CA PRO A 163 10.82 -0.07 2.09
C PRO A 163 10.91 -1.13 3.19
N GLY A 164 9.93 -2.02 3.25
CA GLY A 164 9.81 -3.00 4.34
C GLY A 164 8.71 -2.67 5.35
N ILE A 165 8.40 -1.39 5.59
CA ILE A 165 7.31 -1.01 6.51
C ILE A 165 5.94 -1.42 5.94
N SER A 166 5.72 -1.27 4.64
CA SER A 166 4.43 -1.44 3.97
C SER A 166 3.42 -0.34 4.32
N ARG A 167 2.98 0.40 3.33
CA ARG A 167 1.95 1.43 3.47
C ARG A 167 0.65 0.83 4.03
N SER A 168 0.13 -0.23 3.42
CA SER A 168 -1.06 -0.93 3.91
C SER A 168 -0.83 -1.52 5.31
N GLY A 169 0.35 -2.09 5.58
CA GLY A 169 0.71 -2.61 6.90
C GLY A 169 0.68 -1.56 7.99
N ALA A 170 1.29 -0.39 7.78
CA ALA A 170 1.34 0.69 8.75
C ALA A 170 -0.04 1.29 9.04
N THR A 171 -0.79 1.59 7.98
CA THR A 171 -2.12 2.22 8.10
C THR A 171 -3.16 1.29 8.71
N ILE A 172 -3.15 0.00 8.33
CA ILE A 172 -4.00 -1.03 8.96
C ILE A 172 -3.60 -1.21 10.43
N SER A 173 -2.31 -1.31 10.75
CA SER A 173 -1.85 -1.45 12.14
C SER A 173 -2.32 -0.29 13.01
N THR A 174 -2.19 0.94 12.53
CA THR A 174 -2.65 2.12 13.27
C THR A 174 -4.15 2.13 13.45
N ALA A 175 -4.93 1.80 12.40
CA ALA A 175 -6.38 1.70 12.53
C ALA A 175 -6.81 0.62 13.53
N LEU A 176 -6.18 -0.56 13.52
CA LEU A 176 -6.42 -1.62 14.52
C LEU A 176 -6.06 -1.19 15.94
N ALA A 177 -4.93 -0.46 16.12
CA ALA A 177 -4.52 0.09 17.43
C ALA A 177 -5.53 1.12 17.95
N LEU A 178 -6.18 1.87 17.06
CA LEU A 178 -7.26 2.80 17.37
C LEU A 178 -8.60 2.09 17.67
N GLY A 179 -8.66 0.76 17.54
CA GLY A 179 -9.82 -0.07 17.87
C GLY A 179 -10.76 -0.36 16.70
N PHE A 180 -10.40 -0.01 15.47
CA PHE A 180 -11.20 -0.35 14.29
C PHE A 180 -11.21 -1.86 14.04
N ASP A 181 -12.33 -2.36 13.51
CA ASP A 181 -12.41 -3.74 13.03
C ASP A 181 -11.50 -3.91 11.78
N ARG A 182 -11.17 -5.17 11.46
CA ARG A 182 -10.23 -5.48 10.38
C ARG A 182 -10.71 -4.99 9.02
N THR A 183 -12.00 -5.14 8.74
CA THR A 183 -12.60 -4.76 7.46
C THR A 183 -12.57 -3.24 7.28
N SER A 184 -12.95 -2.49 8.31
CA SER A 184 -12.90 -1.03 8.32
C SER A 184 -11.46 -0.51 8.18
N ALA A 185 -10.51 -1.10 8.90
CA ALA A 185 -9.09 -0.75 8.84
C ALA A 185 -8.52 -0.96 7.43
N ALA A 186 -8.75 -2.13 6.82
CA ALA A 186 -8.28 -2.43 5.48
C ALA A 186 -8.97 -1.56 4.43
N ARG A 187 -10.28 -1.37 4.53
CA ARG A 187 -11.06 -0.57 3.57
C ARG A 187 -10.61 0.89 3.57
N PHE A 188 -10.39 1.49 4.75
CA PHE A 188 -9.85 2.86 4.84
C PHE A 188 -8.45 2.95 4.25
N SER A 189 -7.56 2.00 4.58
CA SER A 189 -6.22 1.91 4.02
C SER A 189 -6.21 1.81 2.50
N PHE A 190 -7.10 0.99 1.91
CA PHE A 190 -7.17 0.80 0.47
C PHE A 190 -7.74 2.04 -0.24
N LEU A 191 -8.80 2.65 0.28
CA LEU A 191 -9.32 3.90 -0.26
C LEU A 191 -8.27 5.01 -0.20
N MET A 192 -7.54 5.13 0.91
CA MET A 192 -6.47 6.12 1.08
C MET A 192 -5.30 5.91 0.10
N SER A 193 -5.13 4.70 -0.47
CA SER A 193 -4.09 4.47 -1.48
C SER A 193 -4.33 5.24 -2.78
N ALA A 194 -5.57 5.47 -3.16
CA ALA A 194 -5.87 6.13 -4.41
C ALA A 194 -5.32 7.58 -4.45
N PRO A 195 -5.62 8.48 -3.51
CA PRO A 195 -5.10 9.85 -3.56
C PRO A 195 -3.58 9.93 -3.43
N ILE A 196 -2.93 9.08 -2.62
CA ILE A 196 -1.47 9.14 -2.48
C ILE A 196 -0.75 8.63 -3.73
N ILE A 197 -1.20 7.52 -4.33
CA ILE A 197 -0.62 7.00 -5.57
C ILE A 197 -0.90 7.95 -6.73
N PHE A 198 -2.10 8.53 -6.80
CA PHE A 198 -2.43 9.56 -7.80
C PHE A 198 -1.50 10.76 -7.70
N GLY A 199 -1.24 11.27 -6.48
CA GLY A 199 -0.29 12.35 -6.25
C GLY A 199 1.13 11.99 -6.71
N ALA A 200 1.64 10.80 -6.36
CA ALA A 200 2.94 10.31 -6.81
C ALA A 200 3.02 10.17 -8.34
N THR A 201 1.93 9.68 -8.96
CA THR A 201 1.85 9.56 -10.43
C THR A 201 1.90 10.92 -11.10
N ILE A 202 1.21 11.95 -10.57
CA ILE A 202 1.27 13.32 -11.11
C ILE A 202 2.69 13.89 -11.00
N LEU A 203 3.34 13.73 -9.86
CA LEU A 203 4.71 14.23 -9.66
C LEU A 203 5.72 13.61 -10.63
N LYS A 204 5.55 12.34 -10.99
CA LYS A 204 6.42 11.61 -11.93
C LYS A 204 5.81 11.41 -13.32
N PHE A 205 4.79 12.18 -13.66
CA PHE A 205 4.04 12.01 -14.92
C PHE A 205 4.89 12.21 -16.17
N SER A 206 5.79 13.21 -16.15
CA SER A 206 6.72 13.45 -17.23
C SER A 206 7.65 12.26 -17.45
N ASP A 207 8.20 11.71 -16.36
CA ASP A 207 9.11 10.56 -16.43
C ASP A 207 8.36 9.31 -16.93
N LEU A 208 7.11 9.14 -16.48
CA LEU A 208 6.25 8.03 -16.90
C LEU A 208 5.98 8.08 -18.41
N ILE A 209 5.61 9.24 -18.97
CA ILE A 209 5.30 9.39 -20.40
C ILE A 209 6.56 9.28 -21.26
N ASN A 210 7.63 9.96 -20.87
CA ASN A 210 8.86 9.98 -21.66
C ASN A 210 9.54 8.60 -21.77
N ASN A 211 9.34 7.74 -20.77
CA ASN A 211 9.88 6.38 -20.75
C ASN A 211 8.83 5.32 -21.11
N PHE A 212 7.60 5.72 -21.47
CA PHE A 212 6.52 4.77 -21.72
C PHE A 212 6.83 3.87 -22.90
N ASN A 213 6.74 2.57 -22.67
CA ASN A 213 6.99 1.55 -23.68
C ASN A 213 6.10 0.32 -23.42
N PHE A 214 6.14 -0.62 -24.37
CA PHE A 214 5.32 -1.83 -24.29
C PHE A 214 5.57 -2.66 -23.01
N VAL A 215 6.80 -2.73 -22.53
CA VAL A 215 7.17 -3.46 -21.30
C VAL A 215 6.50 -2.84 -20.08
N GLN A 216 6.50 -1.51 -19.98
CA GLN A 216 5.79 -0.80 -18.92
C GLN A 216 4.27 -0.97 -19.01
N ALA A 217 3.70 -0.96 -20.22
CA ALA A 217 2.26 -1.23 -20.40
C ALA A 217 1.88 -2.62 -19.88
N VAL A 218 2.69 -3.63 -20.16
CA VAL A 218 2.51 -4.99 -19.62
C VAL A 218 2.61 -5.00 -18.09
N ALA A 219 3.59 -4.31 -17.52
CA ALA A 219 3.77 -4.21 -16.07
C ALA A 219 2.54 -3.56 -15.38
N ILE A 220 2.05 -2.44 -15.93
CA ILE A 220 0.83 -1.76 -15.46
C ILE A 220 -0.38 -2.69 -15.51
N LEU A 221 -0.57 -3.38 -16.63
CA LEU A 221 -1.69 -4.31 -16.81
C LEU A 221 -1.68 -5.42 -15.75
N PHE A 222 -0.54 -6.09 -15.56
CA PHE A 222 -0.45 -7.17 -14.58
C PHE A 222 -0.53 -6.66 -13.14
N SER A 223 -0.05 -5.45 -12.87
CA SER A 223 -0.21 -4.79 -11.57
C SER A 223 -1.69 -4.46 -11.30
N ALA A 224 -2.43 -3.98 -12.31
CA ALA A 224 -3.85 -3.70 -12.16
C ALA A 224 -4.66 -4.99 -11.94
N LEU A 225 -4.44 -6.04 -12.75
CA LEU A 225 -5.17 -7.30 -12.63
C LEU A 225 -4.91 -7.99 -11.28
N SER A 226 -3.63 -8.12 -10.90
CA SER A 226 -3.27 -8.73 -9.62
C SER A 226 -3.71 -7.87 -8.42
N GLY A 227 -3.71 -6.54 -8.57
CA GLY A 227 -4.23 -5.62 -7.56
C GLY A 227 -5.73 -5.78 -7.33
N LEU A 228 -6.54 -5.91 -8.38
CA LEU A 228 -7.98 -6.21 -8.25
C LEU A 228 -8.23 -7.51 -7.49
N LEU A 229 -7.50 -8.57 -7.83
CA LEU A 229 -7.57 -9.86 -7.13
C LEU A 229 -7.13 -9.74 -5.67
N ALA A 230 -6.05 -8.99 -5.41
CA ALA A 230 -5.54 -8.77 -4.07
C ALA A 230 -6.53 -8.04 -3.17
N ILE A 231 -7.18 -6.97 -3.66
CA ILE A 231 -8.20 -6.24 -2.89
C ILE A 231 -9.36 -7.17 -2.55
N ALA A 232 -9.92 -7.85 -3.56
CA ALA A 232 -11.06 -8.76 -3.39
C ALA A 232 -10.75 -9.87 -2.38
N TRP A 233 -9.58 -10.52 -2.55
CA TRP A 233 -9.14 -11.60 -1.68
C TRP A 233 -8.87 -11.11 -0.26
N THR A 234 -8.13 -10.00 -0.11
CA THR A 234 -7.75 -9.47 1.21
C THR A 234 -8.98 -9.11 2.03
N LEU A 235 -9.93 -8.36 1.48
CA LEU A 235 -11.14 -7.97 2.21
C LEU A 235 -11.95 -9.20 2.67
N LYS A 236 -12.06 -10.24 1.82
CA LYS A 236 -12.74 -11.48 2.18
C LYS A 236 -11.96 -12.32 3.19
N PHE A 237 -10.62 -12.35 3.06
CA PHE A 237 -9.75 -13.15 3.91
C PHE A 237 -9.66 -12.62 5.33
N ILE A 238 -9.50 -11.29 5.52
CA ILE A 238 -9.31 -10.67 6.84
C ILE A 238 -10.56 -10.72 7.72
N GLU A 239 -11.74 -10.95 7.15
CA GLU A 239 -12.96 -11.19 7.92
C GLU A 239 -12.84 -12.45 8.78
N ARG A 240 -12.09 -13.45 8.31
CA ARG A 240 -12.03 -14.80 8.91
C ARG A 240 -10.69 -15.15 9.54
N VAL A 241 -9.60 -14.51 9.07
CA VAL A 241 -8.22 -14.89 9.42
C VAL A 241 -7.46 -13.69 9.97
N SER A 242 -6.56 -13.94 10.93
CA SER A 242 -5.72 -12.90 11.50
C SER A 242 -4.59 -12.47 10.57
N TYR A 243 -4.07 -11.27 10.79
CA TYR A 243 -2.88 -10.78 10.07
C TYR A 243 -1.58 -11.52 10.41
N LYS A 244 -1.61 -12.52 11.30
CA LYS A 244 -0.46 -13.35 11.72
C LYS A 244 0.29 -13.96 10.53
N ILE A 245 -0.41 -14.37 9.47
CA ILE A 245 0.22 -14.99 8.29
C ILE A 245 1.19 -14.03 7.60
N PHE A 246 0.85 -12.74 7.54
CA PHE A 246 1.71 -11.72 6.92
C PHE A 246 2.95 -11.42 7.74
N PHE A 247 2.89 -11.53 9.07
CA PHE A 247 4.07 -11.44 9.92
C PHE A 247 5.06 -12.57 9.61
N TRP A 248 4.59 -13.82 9.57
CA TRP A 248 5.46 -14.95 9.26
C TRP A 248 6.07 -14.86 7.86
N TYR A 249 5.29 -14.44 6.87
CA TYR A 249 5.79 -14.17 5.53
C TYR A 249 6.94 -13.15 5.55
N ARG A 250 6.74 -12.00 6.19
CA ARG A 250 7.74 -10.94 6.30
C ARG A 250 8.99 -11.41 7.04
N LEU A 251 8.82 -12.19 8.11
CA LEU A 251 9.94 -12.75 8.87
C LEU A 251 10.79 -13.69 8.01
N VAL A 252 10.17 -14.63 7.30
CA VAL A 252 10.86 -15.54 6.39
C VAL A 252 11.60 -14.75 5.30
N PHE A 253 10.96 -13.77 4.69
CA PHE A 253 11.59 -12.94 3.66
C PHE A 253 12.77 -12.13 4.21
N ALA A 254 12.63 -11.54 5.40
CA ALA A 254 13.72 -10.84 6.07
C ALA A 254 14.91 -11.76 6.40
N VAL A 255 14.64 -12.98 6.88
CA VAL A 255 15.69 -13.99 7.14
C VAL A 255 16.44 -14.33 5.85
N ILE A 256 15.73 -14.53 4.73
CA ILE A 256 16.38 -14.78 3.42
C ILE A 256 17.29 -13.60 3.04
N ILE A 257 16.82 -12.35 3.20
CA ILE A 257 17.63 -11.15 2.91
C ILE A 257 18.91 -11.15 3.75
N VAL A 258 18.81 -11.38 5.06
CA VAL A 258 19.96 -11.39 5.98
C VAL A 258 20.94 -12.50 5.63
N LEU A 259 20.45 -13.72 5.39
CA LEU A 259 21.31 -14.85 5.01
C LEU A 259 22.06 -14.57 3.70
N VAL A 260 21.38 -14.08 2.66
CA VAL A 260 22.05 -13.76 1.39
C VAL A 260 23.04 -12.62 1.54
N PHE A 261 22.74 -11.62 2.38
CA PHE A 261 23.63 -10.48 2.63
C PHE A 261 24.99 -10.92 3.23
N PHE A 262 24.99 -11.88 4.15
CA PHE A 262 26.23 -12.36 4.78
C PHE A 262 26.91 -13.51 4.03
N LEU A 263 26.24 -14.16 3.08
CA LEU A 263 26.81 -15.23 2.26
C LEU A 263 27.42 -14.72 0.93
N ARG A 264 27.19 -13.46 0.55
CA ARG A 264 27.81 -12.76 -0.58
C ARG A 264 29.04 -11.98 -0.16
#